data_0034afceaae7926bbd1a158bb3169eb7
#
_entry.id   0034afceaae7926bbd1a158bb3169eb7
#
_cell.length_a   1.000
_cell.length_b   1.000
_cell.length_c   1.000
_cell.angle_alpha   90.00
_cell.angle_beta   90.00
_cell.angle_gamma   90.00
#
_symmetry.space_group_name_H-M   'P 1'
#
loop_
_entity.id
_entity.type
_entity.pdbx_description
1 polymer ?
#
loop_
_entity_poly.entity_id
_entity_poly.type
_entity_poly.pdbx_seq_one_letter_code
_entity_poly.pdbx_strand_id
1 'polypeptide(L)'
;MNNKIILDLCGGTGSWSKYYKENGYDVRVLTLPDYSVTDVVFSDDYMVFNKQNYNVNDMAIKYANVYGILAAPPCTMFSIARNDKTAKQPRDLKAGMEIVNACLKIIHNCLYNNFRVGQGLKFWALENPYSGYLKRFLGKPALVFQPYEYGDPYTKKTALWRRI
;
A
#
# COMPACT_ATOMS: atom_id res chain seq x y z
N MET A 1 -14.16 -4.00 21.29
CA MET A 1 -13.90 -3.58 19.89
C MET A 1 -12.60 -4.19 19.43
N ASN A 2 -12.58 -4.71 18.22
CA ASN A 2 -11.39 -5.34 17.69
C ASN A 2 -10.38 -4.23 17.31
N ASN A 3 -9.32 -4.04 18.12
CA ASN A 3 -8.30 -3.01 17.88
C ASN A 3 -7.36 -3.36 16.69
N LYS A 4 -7.80 -4.25 15.81
CA LYS A 4 -7.02 -4.70 14.66
C LYS A 4 -7.18 -3.73 13.49
N ILE A 5 -6.16 -2.97 13.22
CA ILE A 5 -6.13 -2.00 12.12
C ILE A 5 -5.64 -2.67 10.85
N ILE A 6 -6.36 -2.44 9.75
CA ILE A 6 -5.89 -2.69 8.38
C ILE A 6 -5.52 -1.36 7.77
N LEU A 7 -4.26 -1.20 7.39
CA LEU A 7 -3.80 -0.05 6.61
C LEU A 7 -4.00 -0.32 5.12
N ASP A 8 -4.64 0.60 4.43
CA ASP A 8 -4.81 0.59 2.98
C ASP A 8 -4.03 1.77 2.39
N LEU A 9 -2.77 1.52 2.07
CA LEU A 9 -1.81 2.53 1.60
C LEU A 9 -2.01 2.78 0.10
N CYS A 10 -2.22 4.04 -0.27
CA CYS A 10 -2.57 4.45 -1.63
C CYS A 10 -3.86 3.77 -2.14
N GLY A 11 -4.78 3.42 -1.25
CA GLY A 11 -5.95 2.59 -1.54
C GLY A 11 -7.07 3.27 -2.32
N GLY A 12 -6.95 4.57 -2.61
CA GLY A 12 -7.95 5.32 -3.37
C GLY A 12 -9.32 5.25 -2.70
N THR A 13 -10.26 4.55 -3.32
CA THR A 13 -11.64 4.37 -2.81
C THR A 13 -11.75 3.36 -1.67
N GLY A 14 -10.69 2.64 -1.33
CA GLY A 14 -10.70 1.57 -0.32
C GLY A 14 -11.35 0.27 -0.80
N SER A 15 -11.46 0.07 -2.12
CA SER A 15 -12.09 -1.13 -2.69
C SER A 15 -11.37 -2.41 -2.26
N TRP A 16 -10.05 -2.39 -2.19
CA TRP A 16 -9.27 -3.56 -1.80
C TRP A 16 -9.45 -3.93 -0.32
N SER A 17 -9.61 -2.95 0.55
CA SER A 17 -9.80 -3.16 1.98
C SER A 17 -11.26 -3.32 2.42
N LYS A 18 -12.22 -3.16 1.49
CA LYS A 18 -13.67 -3.21 1.77
C LYS A 18 -14.09 -4.46 2.53
N TYR A 19 -13.59 -5.64 2.11
CA TYR A 19 -13.90 -6.90 2.77
C TYR A 19 -13.53 -6.92 4.26
N TYR A 20 -12.36 -6.37 4.61
CA TYR A 20 -11.94 -6.27 6.01
C TYR A 20 -12.86 -5.36 6.81
N LYS A 21 -13.27 -4.22 6.23
CA LYS A 21 -14.22 -3.29 6.86
C LYS A 21 -15.57 -3.96 7.13
N GLU A 22 -16.09 -4.70 6.17
CA GLU A 22 -17.34 -5.45 6.31
C GLU A 22 -17.25 -6.56 7.36
N ASN A 23 -16.06 -7.08 7.65
CA ASN A 23 -15.77 -8.07 8.68
C ASN A 23 -15.31 -7.48 10.02
N GLY A 24 -15.55 -6.19 10.25
CA GLY A 24 -15.37 -5.54 11.55
C GLY A 24 -13.95 -5.13 11.91
N TYR A 25 -13.03 -5.08 10.94
CA TYR A 25 -11.70 -4.50 11.14
C TYR A 25 -11.77 -2.97 11.09
N ASP A 26 -10.87 -2.31 11.84
CA ASP A 26 -10.67 -0.86 11.73
C ASP A 26 -9.80 -0.58 10.48
N VAL A 27 -10.46 -0.26 9.37
CA VAL A 27 -9.77 0.03 8.11
C VAL A 27 -9.40 1.51 8.03
N ARG A 28 -8.12 1.80 7.79
CA ARG A 28 -7.58 3.14 7.59
C ARG A 28 -7.06 3.27 6.16
N VAL A 29 -7.81 3.99 5.33
CA VAL A 29 -7.40 4.29 3.94
C VAL A 29 -6.52 5.54 3.96
N LEU A 30 -5.24 5.36 3.63
CA LEU A 30 -4.21 6.39 3.67
C LEU A 30 -3.82 6.76 2.24
N THR A 31 -4.53 7.74 1.69
CA THR A 31 -4.44 8.14 0.29
C THR A 31 -4.63 9.65 0.12
N LEU A 32 -4.11 10.19 -0.96
CA LEU A 32 -4.40 11.58 -1.34
C LEU A 32 -5.90 11.77 -1.66
N PRO A 33 -6.47 12.94 -1.40
CA PRO A 33 -5.80 14.17 -0.95
C PRO A 33 -5.57 14.25 0.56
N ASP A 34 -6.06 13.32 1.37
CA ASP A 34 -6.08 13.44 2.82
C ASP A 34 -4.72 13.14 3.45
N TYR A 35 -4.07 12.06 3.00
CA TYR A 35 -2.77 11.60 3.53
C TYR A 35 -1.81 11.21 2.41
N SER A 36 -0.53 11.51 2.60
CA SER A 36 0.55 11.01 1.76
C SER A 36 1.37 9.97 2.52
N VAL A 37 1.64 8.83 1.89
CA VAL A 37 2.54 7.80 2.45
C VAL A 37 3.99 8.28 2.57
N THR A 38 4.35 9.36 1.87
CA THR A 38 5.68 9.97 1.92
C THR A 38 5.83 10.97 3.07
N ASP A 39 4.73 11.37 3.72
CA ASP A 39 4.74 12.33 4.83
C ASP A 39 4.30 11.65 6.13
N VAL A 40 5.16 10.77 6.62
CA VAL A 40 4.95 9.98 7.83
C VAL A 40 6.11 10.19 8.79
N VAL A 41 5.79 10.53 10.03
CA VAL A 41 6.76 10.59 11.13
C VAL A 41 6.76 9.28 11.88
N PHE A 42 7.93 8.67 12.06
CA PHE A 42 8.10 7.39 12.74
C PHE A 42 8.69 7.61 14.13
N SER A 43 8.08 6.99 15.14
CA SER A 43 8.55 6.92 16.52
C SER A 43 8.75 5.47 16.92
N ASP A 44 9.19 5.19 18.14
CA ASP A 44 9.51 3.82 18.59
C ASP A 44 8.29 2.88 18.60
N ASP A 45 7.13 3.39 19.00
CA ASP A 45 5.93 2.57 19.18
C ASP A 45 4.76 2.94 18.24
N TYR A 46 4.86 4.06 17.53
CA TYR A 46 3.80 4.55 16.66
C TYR A 46 4.35 5.34 15.47
N MET A 47 3.49 5.56 14.50
CA MET A 47 3.72 6.45 13.36
C MET A 47 2.60 7.46 13.27
N VAL A 48 2.89 8.64 12.72
CA VAL A 48 1.92 9.71 12.46
C VAL A 48 1.90 10.03 10.98
N PHE A 49 0.74 9.87 10.37
CA PHE A 49 0.47 10.35 9.03
C PHE A 49 0.02 11.81 9.12
N ASN A 50 0.86 12.71 8.61
CA ASN A 50 0.53 14.13 8.57
C ASN A 50 -0.59 14.36 7.55
N LYS A 51 -1.56 15.18 7.94
CA LYS A 51 -2.65 15.56 7.04
C LYS A 51 -2.12 16.39 5.86
N GLN A 52 -2.66 16.12 4.70
CA GLN A 52 -2.44 16.91 3.49
C GLN A 52 -3.66 17.81 3.17
N ASN A 53 -4.77 17.54 3.86
CA ASN A 53 -6.05 18.24 3.69
C ASN A 53 -6.52 18.83 5.02
N TYR A 54 -6.96 20.09 5.01
CA TYR A 54 -7.45 20.79 6.21
C TYR A 54 -8.72 20.18 6.81
N ASN A 55 -9.46 19.37 6.04
CA ASN A 55 -10.70 18.74 6.51
C ASN A 55 -10.46 17.48 7.35
N VAL A 56 -9.23 17.00 7.48
CA VAL A 56 -8.86 15.86 8.29
C VAL A 56 -7.83 16.25 9.33
N ASN A 57 -7.63 15.40 10.33
CA ASN A 57 -6.59 15.55 11.35
C ASN A 57 -5.40 14.63 11.06
N ASP A 58 -4.23 14.94 11.63
CA ASP A 58 -3.11 14.00 11.65
C ASP A 58 -3.55 12.68 12.28
N MET A 59 -3.06 11.56 11.76
CA MET A 59 -3.47 10.24 12.20
C MET A 59 -2.30 9.49 12.85
N ALA A 60 -2.37 9.35 14.17
CA ALA A 60 -1.41 8.54 14.94
C ALA A 60 -1.85 7.08 14.99
N ILE A 61 -0.96 6.15 14.67
CA ILE A 61 -1.23 4.71 14.64
C ILE A 61 -0.12 3.98 15.40
N LYS A 62 -0.50 3.23 16.45
CA LYS A 62 0.42 2.34 17.18
C LYS A 62 0.72 1.11 16.33
N TYR A 63 1.99 0.74 16.18
CA TYR A 63 2.38 -0.46 15.42
C TYR A 63 1.75 -1.74 15.94
N ALA A 64 1.61 -1.87 17.27
CA ALA A 64 1.00 -3.05 17.90
C ALA A 64 -0.46 -3.28 17.47
N ASN A 65 -1.16 -2.24 17.00
CA ASN A 65 -2.54 -2.33 16.55
C ASN A 65 -2.66 -2.65 15.04
N VAL A 66 -1.57 -2.53 14.28
CA VAL A 66 -1.57 -2.82 12.83
C VAL A 66 -1.57 -4.32 12.63
N TYR A 67 -2.69 -4.85 12.18
CA TYR A 67 -2.88 -6.27 11.92
C TYR A 67 -2.49 -6.67 10.50
N GLY A 68 -2.82 -5.82 9.53
CA GLY A 68 -2.52 -6.05 8.12
C GLY A 68 -2.24 -4.78 7.35
N ILE A 69 -1.47 -4.88 6.27
CA ILE A 69 -1.17 -3.76 5.36
C ILE A 69 -1.43 -4.20 3.92
N LEU A 70 -2.26 -3.43 3.24
CA LEU A 70 -2.48 -3.49 1.80
C LEU A 70 -1.85 -2.23 1.19
N ALA A 71 -0.98 -2.36 0.22
CA ALA A 71 -0.30 -1.24 -0.41
C ALA A 71 -0.46 -1.31 -1.93
N ALA A 72 -1.09 -0.30 -2.52
CA ALA A 72 -1.30 -0.18 -3.95
C ALA A 72 -0.65 1.11 -4.48
N PRO A 73 0.70 1.23 -4.46
CA PRO A 73 1.37 2.43 -4.95
C PRO A 73 1.03 2.66 -6.43
N PRO A 74 0.91 3.92 -6.88
CA PRO A 74 0.54 4.22 -8.26
C PRO A 74 1.43 3.53 -9.27
N CYS A 75 0.83 2.82 -10.21
CA CYS A 75 1.55 2.09 -11.26
C CYS A 75 1.97 2.97 -12.46
N THR A 76 1.58 4.24 -12.47
CA THR A 76 1.73 5.12 -13.63
C THR A 76 3.15 5.18 -14.18
N MET A 77 4.17 5.25 -13.31
CA MET A 77 5.56 5.32 -13.75
C MET A 77 6.15 3.95 -14.13
N PHE A 78 5.50 2.86 -13.73
CA PHE A 78 5.94 1.49 -14.02
C PHE A 78 5.22 0.85 -15.21
N SER A 79 4.05 1.39 -15.61
CA SER A 79 3.21 0.82 -16.65
C SER A 79 3.91 0.80 -18.02
N ILE A 80 3.81 -0.33 -18.72
CA ILE A 80 4.27 -0.45 -20.12
C ILE A 80 3.46 0.43 -21.09
N ALA A 81 2.22 0.79 -20.73
CA ALA A 81 1.41 1.71 -21.54
C ALA A 81 2.08 3.08 -21.73
N ARG A 82 3.00 3.47 -20.82
CA ARG A 82 3.80 4.69 -21.00
C ARG A 82 4.94 4.57 -22.02
N ASN A 83 5.15 3.42 -22.61
CA ASN A 83 6.11 3.27 -23.70
C ASN A 83 5.58 3.88 -25.01
N ASP A 84 4.28 4.17 -25.06
CA ASP A 84 3.67 4.88 -26.18
C ASP A 84 4.15 6.34 -26.23
N LYS A 85 4.48 6.82 -27.46
CA LYS A 85 4.90 8.19 -27.73
C LYS A 85 3.85 9.25 -27.40
N THR A 86 2.60 8.83 -27.14
CA THR A 86 1.48 9.69 -26.73
C THR A 86 1.46 10.05 -25.24
N ALA A 87 2.36 9.49 -24.44
CA ALA A 87 2.44 9.82 -23.03
C ALA A 87 2.77 11.31 -22.82
N LYS A 88 1.86 12.03 -22.16
CA LYS A 88 1.96 13.49 -21.93
C LYS A 88 3.18 13.94 -21.10
N GLN A 89 3.73 13.03 -20.32
CA GLN A 89 4.89 13.30 -19.47
C GLN A 89 5.90 12.16 -19.59
N PRO A 90 7.21 12.43 -19.52
CA PRO A 90 8.24 11.41 -19.52
C PRO A 90 8.09 10.49 -18.30
N ARG A 91 8.65 9.28 -18.41
CA ARG A 91 8.71 8.33 -17.30
C ARG A 91 9.67 8.83 -16.22
N ASP A 92 9.19 8.87 -14.99
CA ASP A 92 9.99 9.16 -13.80
C ASP A 92 9.95 7.97 -12.84
N LEU A 93 10.88 7.03 -13.03
CA LEU A 93 11.00 5.86 -12.17
C LEU A 93 11.44 6.22 -10.75
N LYS A 94 12.20 7.31 -10.58
CA LYS A 94 12.60 7.77 -9.25
C LYS A 94 11.39 8.21 -8.44
N ALA A 95 10.55 9.08 -8.99
CA ALA A 95 9.32 9.51 -8.32
C ALA A 95 8.38 8.33 -8.05
N GLY A 96 8.25 7.37 -8.98
CA GLY A 96 7.47 6.15 -8.74
C GLY A 96 8.02 5.33 -7.58
N MET A 97 9.34 5.15 -7.50
CA MET A 97 9.99 4.40 -6.43
C MET A 97 9.96 5.11 -5.07
N GLU A 98 9.91 6.43 -5.02
CA GLU A 98 9.75 7.17 -3.76
C GLU A 98 8.48 6.75 -3.02
N ILE A 99 7.36 6.58 -3.74
CA ILE A 99 6.09 6.14 -3.14
C ILE A 99 6.17 4.66 -2.74
N VAL A 100 6.74 3.80 -3.58
CA VAL A 100 6.94 2.37 -3.27
C VAL A 100 7.81 2.22 -2.01
N ASN A 101 8.92 2.94 -1.95
CA ASN A 101 9.83 2.91 -0.80
C ASN A 101 9.16 3.44 0.47
N ALA A 102 8.31 4.45 0.37
CA ALA A 102 7.51 4.94 1.49
C ALA A 102 6.56 3.85 2.02
N CYS A 103 5.84 3.15 1.15
CA CYS A 103 5.02 2.00 1.54
C CYS A 103 5.86 0.91 2.22
N LEU A 104 7.00 0.54 1.64
CA LEU A 104 7.90 -0.47 2.21
C LEU A 104 8.47 -0.04 3.57
N LYS A 105 8.78 1.26 3.75
CA LYS A 105 9.25 1.79 5.03
C LYS A 105 8.19 1.64 6.13
N ILE A 106 6.92 1.91 5.82
CA ILE A 106 5.80 1.69 6.74
C ILE A 106 5.70 0.20 7.10
N ILE A 107 5.73 -0.69 6.10
CA ILE A 107 5.70 -2.14 6.30
C ILE A 107 6.86 -2.60 7.19
N HIS A 108 8.08 -2.13 6.91
CA HIS A 108 9.27 -2.54 7.66
C HIS A 108 9.23 -2.08 9.12
N ASN A 109 8.73 -0.87 9.40
CA ASN A 109 8.57 -0.41 10.79
C ASN A 109 7.56 -1.27 11.55
N CYS A 110 6.43 -1.63 10.92
CA CYS A 110 5.45 -2.54 11.53
C CYS A 110 6.02 -3.96 11.74
N LEU A 111 6.79 -4.48 10.79
CA LEU A 111 7.46 -5.78 10.92
C LEU A 111 8.50 -5.77 12.04
N TYR A 112 9.32 -4.72 12.11
CA TYR A 112 10.34 -4.58 13.15
C TYR A 112 9.70 -4.52 14.54
N ASN A 113 8.62 -3.74 14.70
CA ASN A 113 7.89 -3.70 15.97
C ASN A 113 7.31 -5.07 16.32
N ASN A 114 6.70 -5.78 15.37
CA ASN A 114 6.18 -7.13 15.59
C ASN A 114 7.27 -8.11 16.02
N PHE A 115 8.47 -8.02 15.42
CA PHE A 115 9.63 -8.82 15.83
C PHE A 115 10.07 -8.50 17.25
N ARG A 116 10.08 -7.21 17.63
CA ARG A 116 10.51 -6.74 18.96
C ARG A 116 9.56 -7.14 20.10
N VAL A 117 8.22 -7.02 19.87
CA VAL A 117 7.21 -7.19 20.93
C VAL A 117 6.28 -8.39 20.73
N GLY A 118 6.40 -9.12 19.63
CA GLY A 118 5.58 -10.30 19.32
C GLY A 118 4.11 -9.99 18.98
N GLN A 119 3.75 -8.72 18.79
CA GLN A 119 2.38 -8.26 18.52
C GLN A 119 2.35 -7.34 17.30
N GLY A 120 1.21 -7.29 16.62
CA GLY A 120 0.95 -6.40 15.49
C GLY A 120 0.82 -7.14 14.16
N LEU A 121 1.62 -6.75 13.19
CA LEU A 121 1.47 -7.13 11.79
C LEU A 121 1.50 -8.65 11.55
N LYS A 122 0.41 -9.17 10.97
CA LYS A 122 0.26 -10.59 10.59
C LYS A 122 0.52 -10.82 9.11
N PHE A 123 0.11 -9.87 8.27
CA PHE A 123 0.34 -9.97 6.82
C PHE A 123 0.53 -8.60 6.20
N TRP A 124 1.15 -8.58 5.04
CA TRP A 124 1.16 -7.43 4.16
C TRP A 124 1.15 -7.88 2.71
N ALA A 125 0.61 -7.05 1.84
CA ALA A 125 0.65 -7.24 0.41
C ALA A 125 0.85 -5.90 -0.30
N LEU A 126 1.72 -5.90 -1.30
CA LEU A 126 1.93 -4.77 -2.20
C LEU A 126 1.52 -5.18 -3.61
N GLU A 127 0.61 -4.44 -4.21
CA GLU A 127 0.04 -4.71 -5.53
C GLU A 127 0.62 -3.78 -6.58
N ASN A 128 0.89 -4.33 -7.77
CA ASN A 128 1.15 -3.55 -8.97
C ASN A 128 0.94 -4.42 -10.24
N PRO A 129 0.71 -3.84 -11.42
CA PRO A 129 0.60 -4.63 -12.65
C PRO A 129 1.85 -5.48 -12.93
N TYR A 130 1.63 -6.77 -13.22
CA TYR A 130 2.72 -7.72 -13.48
C TYR A 130 3.55 -7.35 -14.70
N SER A 131 2.91 -6.81 -15.76
CA SER A 131 3.57 -6.36 -16.98
C SER A 131 4.45 -5.11 -16.79
N GLY A 132 4.30 -4.41 -15.65
CA GLY A 132 5.04 -3.19 -15.34
C GLY A 132 6.51 -3.45 -14.96
N TYR A 133 7.24 -2.33 -14.79
CA TYR A 133 8.67 -2.36 -14.45
C TYR A 133 8.96 -2.63 -12.97
N LEU A 134 7.97 -2.56 -12.08
CA LEU A 134 8.21 -2.66 -10.62
C LEU A 134 8.90 -3.97 -10.22
N LYS A 135 8.60 -5.07 -10.90
CA LYS A 135 9.28 -6.37 -10.68
C LYS A 135 10.80 -6.33 -10.91
N ARG A 136 11.32 -5.35 -11.65
CA ARG A 136 12.76 -5.16 -11.84
C ARG A 136 13.44 -4.59 -10.60
N PHE A 137 12.68 -3.92 -9.74
CA PHE A 137 13.15 -3.34 -8.48
C PHE A 137 12.89 -4.27 -7.30
N LEU A 138 11.71 -4.90 -7.23
CA LEU A 138 11.29 -5.73 -6.10
C LEU A 138 11.54 -7.24 -6.31
N GLY A 139 11.99 -7.64 -7.51
CA GLY A 139 12.19 -9.04 -7.84
C GLY A 139 10.89 -9.80 -8.12
N LYS A 140 10.95 -11.13 -8.04
CA LYS A 140 9.82 -12.02 -8.36
C LYS A 140 8.67 -11.82 -7.37
N PRO A 141 7.44 -11.55 -7.85
CA PRO A 141 6.27 -11.49 -6.96
C PRO A 141 5.93 -12.87 -6.39
N ALA A 142 5.31 -12.86 -5.22
CA ALA A 142 4.86 -14.09 -4.55
C ALA A 142 3.62 -14.70 -5.21
N LEU A 143 2.78 -13.85 -5.80
CA LEU A 143 1.56 -14.28 -6.49
C LEU A 143 1.34 -13.42 -7.73
N VAL A 144 0.84 -14.06 -8.80
CA VAL A 144 0.38 -13.38 -10.02
C VAL A 144 -0.99 -13.94 -10.38
N PHE A 145 -1.96 -13.07 -10.63
CA PHE A 145 -3.34 -13.46 -10.94
C PHE A 145 -3.98 -12.51 -11.94
N GLN A 146 -5.11 -12.92 -12.49
CA GLN A 146 -5.98 -12.08 -13.31
C GLN A 146 -7.23 -11.72 -12.49
N PRO A 147 -7.65 -10.43 -12.44
CA PRO A 147 -8.82 -10.03 -11.68
C PRO A 147 -10.12 -10.77 -12.08
N TYR A 148 -10.29 -11.14 -13.35
CA TYR A 148 -11.46 -11.90 -13.81
C TYR A 148 -11.57 -13.29 -13.14
N GLU A 149 -10.45 -13.88 -12.69
CA GLU A 149 -10.45 -15.15 -11.95
C GLU A 149 -11.14 -15.02 -10.58
N TYR A 150 -11.35 -13.78 -10.13
CA TYR A 150 -11.99 -13.42 -8.86
C TYR A 150 -13.28 -12.61 -9.04
N GLY A 151 -13.84 -12.58 -10.27
CA GLY A 151 -15.14 -11.97 -10.56
C GLY A 151 -15.10 -10.54 -11.09
N ASP A 152 -13.94 -9.94 -11.29
CA ASP A 152 -13.82 -8.62 -11.93
C ASP A 152 -14.05 -8.70 -13.45
N PRO A 153 -14.67 -7.69 -14.06
CA PRO A 153 -15.02 -7.73 -15.49
C PRO A 153 -13.85 -7.39 -16.44
N TYR A 154 -12.62 -7.31 -15.96
CA TYR A 154 -11.46 -6.89 -16.75
C TYR A 154 -10.24 -7.78 -16.59
N THR A 155 -9.36 -7.73 -17.60
CA THR A 155 -8.07 -8.40 -17.61
C THR A 155 -6.97 -7.41 -17.28
N LYS A 156 -6.33 -7.58 -16.12
CA LYS A 156 -5.15 -6.80 -15.73
C LYS A 156 -4.24 -7.68 -14.90
N LYS A 157 -3.36 -8.42 -15.58
CA LYS A 157 -2.44 -9.32 -14.87
C LYS A 157 -1.74 -8.60 -13.74
N THR A 158 -2.05 -8.98 -12.51
CA THR A 158 -1.67 -8.29 -11.28
C THR A 158 -0.64 -9.12 -10.52
N ALA A 159 0.33 -8.45 -9.94
CA ALA A 159 1.37 -9.03 -9.12
C ALA A 159 1.22 -8.60 -7.66
N LEU A 160 1.43 -9.53 -6.75
CA LEU A 160 1.52 -9.27 -5.32
C LEU A 160 2.89 -9.68 -4.78
N TRP A 161 3.55 -8.74 -4.15
CA TRP A 161 4.65 -8.99 -3.22
C TRP A 161 4.05 -9.06 -1.83
N ARG A 162 4.39 -10.10 -1.05
CA ARG A 162 3.70 -10.35 0.21
C ARG A 162 4.52 -11.14 1.21
N ARG A 163 4.14 -11.02 2.47
CA ARG A 163 4.39 -11.97 3.54
C ARG A 163 3.05 -12.34 4.19
N ILE A 164 2.79 -13.62 4.32
CA ILE A 164 1.66 -14.18 5.07
C ILE A 164 2.22 -14.86 6.31
#